data_0f8a08ce30da665dc4893950fe8d4321
#
_entry.id   0f8a08ce30da665dc4893950fe8d4321
#
_cell.length_a   1.000
_cell.length_b   1.000
_cell.length_c   1.000
_cell.angle_alpha   90.00
_cell.angle_beta   90.00
_cell.angle_gamma   90.00
#
_symmetry.space_group_name_H-M   'P 1'
#
loop_
_entity.id
_entity.type
_entity.pdbx_description
1 polymer ?
#
loop_
_entity_poly.entity_id
_entity_poly.type
_entity_poly.pdbx_seq_one_letter_code
_entity_poly.pdbx_strand_id
1 'polypeptide(L)'
;MEGRNLAARQKSTAPARISFAKIREPQEVPNLLALQIESFDWLLGNDAWRARVGKNERPDRGEIPKQSGLEEIFEEISPIEDFQGSMSLSFRDHRFEPPKYSIAECKERDITYAAPLFVTAEFTNNVTGEIKSQTVFMGDFPLMTPRGTFIINGTERVVVSQIVRSPGVYFEKADPDKSADKDTLVGKIIPSRGAWLEFEIDKKDMVGVRIDRKRKIPVTVFLKALGWDEAQIRENFGEYESMVATLEKDHTVTQDDALLDIYRKLRPGEPPTREAAQTLIENLYFNAKRYDLAKVGRFKINKTLGTDLDLRKGLLTIEDEAILTQQKSL
;
A
#
# COMPACT_ATOMS: atom_id res chain seq x y z
N MET A 1 47.27 5.40 46.61
CA MET A 1 48.33 5.20 45.58
C MET A 1 47.64 4.77 44.31
N GLU A 2 47.51 5.73 43.40
CA GLU A 2 46.85 5.59 42.12
C GLU A 2 47.75 4.91 41.11
N GLY A 3 47.30 3.86 40.50
CA GLY A 3 47.94 3.21 39.36
C GLY A 3 47.21 3.56 38.06
N ARG A 4 47.57 4.61 37.38
CA ARG A 4 47.09 4.92 36.01
C ARG A 4 47.72 3.94 35.02
N ASN A 5 46.95 3.02 34.49
CA ASN A 5 47.32 2.26 33.29
C ASN A 5 47.09 3.08 32.06
N LEU A 6 48.15 3.78 31.58
CA LEU A 6 48.27 4.37 30.27
C LEU A 6 48.51 3.23 29.25
N ALA A 7 47.47 2.76 28.59
CA ALA A 7 47.61 1.95 27.40
C ALA A 7 48.25 2.80 26.31
N ALA A 8 49.52 2.52 26.03
CA ALA A 8 50.27 3.16 24.95
C ALA A 8 49.62 2.85 23.60
N ARG A 9 49.00 3.84 22.99
CA ARG A 9 48.56 3.80 21.61
C ARG A 9 49.80 3.57 20.73
N GLN A 10 50.00 2.36 20.21
CA GLN A 10 51.01 2.09 19.18
C GLN A 10 50.71 3.01 17.98
N LYS A 11 51.51 4.02 17.73
CA LYS A 11 51.45 4.83 16.53
C LYS A 11 51.85 3.92 15.37
N SER A 12 50.89 3.68 14.46
CA SER A 12 51.13 3.06 13.18
C SER A 12 52.21 3.83 12.46
N THR A 13 53.32 3.17 12.08
CA THR A 13 54.45 3.70 11.31
C THR A 13 54.15 3.75 9.80
N ALA A 14 52.92 3.51 9.36
CA ALA A 14 52.55 3.66 7.96
C ALA A 14 52.58 5.13 7.55
N PRO A 15 53.13 5.49 6.36
CA PRO A 15 53.17 6.87 5.87
C PRO A 15 51.75 7.43 5.84
N ALA A 16 51.59 8.65 6.41
CA ALA A 16 50.31 9.34 6.42
C ALA A 16 49.81 9.55 4.99
N ARG A 17 48.67 8.96 4.68
CA ARG A 17 48.01 9.16 3.36
C ARG A 17 47.55 10.61 3.28
N ILE A 18 48.08 11.37 2.30
CA ILE A 18 47.62 12.70 1.99
C ILE A 18 46.38 12.61 1.13
N SER A 19 45.28 13.13 1.63
CA SER A 19 44.01 13.17 0.88
C SER A 19 43.85 14.51 0.22
N PHE A 20 43.61 14.55 -1.09
CA PHE A 20 43.27 15.73 -1.86
C PHE A 20 41.77 15.92 -2.02
N ALA A 21 40.97 15.13 -1.34
CA ALA A 21 39.51 15.24 -1.37
C ALA A 21 39.03 16.51 -0.68
N LYS A 22 37.97 17.13 -1.19
CA LYS A 22 37.32 18.29 -0.57
C LYS A 22 36.72 17.96 0.80
N ILE A 23 36.33 16.70 1.02
CA ILE A 23 35.78 16.20 2.30
C ILE A 23 36.96 15.64 3.10
N ARG A 24 37.24 16.22 4.26
CA ARG A 24 38.37 15.81 5.11
C ARG A 24 38.15 14.49 5.82
N GLU A 25 36.90 14.19 6.15
CA GLU A 25 36.51 12.91 6.78
C GLU A 25 35.72 12.11 5.73
N PRO A 26 36.29 11.00 5.21
CA PRO A 26 35.55 10.15 4.29
C PRO A 26 34.37 9.50 5.06
N GLN A 27 33.19 9.57 4.48
CA GLN A 27 32.04 8.84 5.01
C GLN A 27 32.29 7.33 4.88
N GLU A 28 31.85 6.59 5.89
CA GLU A 28 31.86 5.13 5.82
C GLU A 28 30.94 4.65 4.69
N VAL A 29 31.36 3.63 3.98
CA VAL A 29 30.53 3.01 2.93
C VAL A 29 29.31 2.39 3.60
N PRO A 30 28.09 2.79 3.25
CA PRO A 30 26.89 2.22 3.83
C PRO A 30 26.78 0.72 3.47
N ASN A 31 26.13 -0.04 4.34
CA ASN A 31 25.84 -1.44 4.02
C ASN A 31 24.82 -1.51 2.86
N LEU A 32 25.29 -1.87 1.67
CA LEU A 32 24.48 -1.94 0.46
C LEU A 32 23.42 -3.04 0.50
N LEU A 33 23.55 -4.03 1.38
CA LEU A 33 22.59 -5.10 1.58
C LEU A 33 21.57 -4.77 2.69
N ALA A 34 21.72 -3.64 3.37
CA ALA A 34 20.85 -3.28 4.50
C ALA A 34 19.37 -3.27 4.11
N LEU A 35 19.03 -2.76 2.92
CA LEU A 35 17.65 -2.71 2.45
C LEU A 35 17.02 -4.12 2.36
N GLN A 36 17.76 -5.08 1.86
CA GLN A 36 17.28 -6.46 1.70
C GLN A 36 17.19 -7.17 3.07
N ILE A 37 18.29 -7.16 3.82
CA ILE A 37 18.42 -7.92 5.07
C ILE A 37 17.51 -7.33 6.15
N GLU A 38 17.53 -6.02 6.34
CA GLU A 38 16.78 -5.39 7.44
C GLU A 38 15.26 -5.43 7.23
N SER A 39 14.79 -5.33 5.97
CA SER A 39 13.38 -5.48 5.65
C SER A 39 12.89 -6.90 5.90
N PHE A 40 13.72 -7.89 5.60
CA PHE A 40 13.39 -9.29 5.85
C PHE A 40 13.44 -9.64 7.35
N ASP A 41 14.44 -9.12 8.08
CA ASP A 41 14.52 -9.24 9.53
C ASP A 41 13.26 -8.66 10.22
N TRP A 42 12.80 -7.50 9.73
CA TRP A 42 11.55 -6.90 10.21
C TRP A 42 10.34 -7.78 9.88
N LEU A 43 10.27 -8.30 8.64
CA LEU A 43 9.16 -9.17 8.24
C LEU A 43 9.02 -10.38 9.17
N LEU A 44 10.14 -11.03 9.49
CA LEU A 44 10.15 -12.21 10.36
C LEU A 44 10.03 -11.89 11.85
N GLY A 45 10.36 -10.68 12.26
CA GLY A 45 10.45 -10.31 13.68
C GLY A 45 11.54 -11.05 14.43
N ASN A 46 12.67 -11.32 13.77
CA ASN A 46 13.78 -12.09 14.34
C ASN A 46 14.53 -11.31 15.44
N ASP A 47 15.43 -12.00 16.14
CA ASP A 47 16.19 -11.43 17.26
C ASP A 47 17.05 -10.23 16.84
N ALA A 48 17.59 -10.24 15.60
CA ALA A 48 18.39 -9.13 15.08
C ALA A 48 17.55 -7.85 14.93
N TRP A 49 16.33 -7.97 14.45
CA TRP A 49 15.40 -6.84 14.38
C TRP A 49 14.94 -6.40 15.77
N ARG A 50 14.53 -7.35 16.65
CA ARG A 50 14.11 -7.05 18.03
C ARG A 50 15.20 -6.33 18.82
N ALA A 51 16.46 -6.72 18.66
CA ALA A 51 17.60 -6.04 19.27
C ALA A 51 17.79 -4.61 18.77
N ARG A 52 17.55 -4.33 17.48
CA ARG A 52 17.59 -2.97 16.91
C ARG A 52 16.46 -2.09 17.43
N VAL A 53 15.25 -2.64 17.52
CA VAL A 53 14.09 -1.93 18.11
C VAL A 53 14.36 -1.54 19.56
N GLY A 54 14.91 -2.47 20.35
CA GLY A 54 15.22 -2.23 21.77
C GLY A 54 16.28 -1.16 22.01
N LYS A 55 17.22 -0.99 21.06
CA LYS A 55 18.31 0.00 21.19
C LYS A 55 18.01 1.36 20.56
N ASN A 56 16.91 1.47 19.80
CA ASN A 56 16.54 2.68 19.06
C ASN A 56 17.69 3.24 18.19
N GLU A 57 18.38 2.33 17.49
CA GLU A 57 19.65 2.62 16.78
C GLU A 57 19.53 3.58 15.58
N ARG A 58 18.32 4.06 15.24
CA ARG A 58 18.11 4.94 14.07
C ARG A 58 17.15 6.10 14.35
N PRO A 59 17.52 7.06 15.22
CA PRO A 59 16.67 8.22 15.50
C PRO A 59 16.41 9.10 14.27
N ASP A 60 17.30 9.08 13.29
CA ASP A 60 17.26 9.93 12.07
C ASP A 60 16.33 9.39 10.97
N ARG A 61 15.86 8.14 11.05
CA ARG A 61 15.01 7.49 10.04
C ARG A 61 13.56 7.28 10.47
N GLY A 62 13.15 7.88 11.59
CA GLY A 62 11.82 7.72 12.17
C GLY A 62 11.73 6.57 13.18
N GLU A 63 10.56 6.40 13.77
CA GLU A 63 10.30 5.32 14.72
C GLU A 63 10.39 3.95 14.03
N ILE A 64 11.12 3.02 14.65
CA ILE A 64 11.15 1.64 14.20
C ILE A 64 9.79 1.01 14.55
N PRO A 65 9.13 0.28 13.63
CA PRO A 65 7.88 -0.40 13.93
C PRO A 65 8.01 -1.30 15.14
N LYS A 66 7.05 -1.25 16.05
CA LYS A 66 7.04 -2.08 17.26
C LYS A 66 6.63 -3.53 16.98
N GLN A 67 5.88 -3.73 15.90
CA GLN A 67 5.41 -5.01 15.42
C GLN A 67 6.22 -5.46 14.21
N SER A 68 6.42 -6.76 14.07
CA SER A 68 7.03 -7.35 12.88
C SER A 68 6.01 -7.38 11.72
N GLY A 69 6.51 -7.52 10.50
CA GLY A 69 5.62 -7.57 9.32
C GLY A 69 4.65 -8.74 9.35
N LEU A 70 5.05 -9.90 9.87
CA LEU A 70 4.13 -11.05 10.04
C LEU A 70 3.10 -10.80 11.14
N GLU A 71 3.48 -10.16 12.24
CA GLU A 71 2.53 -9.76 13.30
C GLU A 71 1.48 -8.78 12.77
N GLU A 72 1.89 -7.78 11.98
CA GLU A 72 0.96 -6.85 11.32
C GLU A 72 -0.01 -7.57 10.37
N ILE A 73 0.48 -8.52 9.57
CA ILE A 73 -0.36 -9.31 8.67
C ILE A 73 -1.36 -10.16 9.43
N PHE A 74 -0.94 -10.83 10.50
CA PHE A 74 -1.84 -11.66 11.30
C PHE A 74 -2.89 -10.82 12.01
N GLU A 75 -2.56 -9.62 12.49
CA GLU A 75 -3.51 -8.69 13.07
C GLU A 75 -4.50 -8.14 12.02
N GLU A 76 -4.03 -7.82 10.81
CA GLU A 76 -4.89 -7.33 9.72
C GLU A 76 -5.90 -8.40 9.25
N ILE A 77 -5.49 -9.66 9.20
CA ILE A 77 -6.36 -10.77 8.79
C ILE A 77 -7.34 -11.18 9.90
N SER A 78 -6.94 -11.02 11.14
CA SER A 78 -7.71 -11.44 12.32
C SER A 78 -8.65 -10.35 12.82
N PRO A 79 -9.85 -10.70 13.30
CA PRO A 79 -10.48 -12.02 13.26
C PRO A 79 -11.10 -12.34 11.90
N ILE A 80 -11.08 -13.62 11.51
CA ILE A 80 -11.87 -14.15 10.41
C ILE A 80 -13.18 -14.64 11.00
N GLU A 81 -14.26 -13.97 10.68
CA GLU A 81 -15.59 -14.28 11.20
C GLU A 81 -16.43 -15.07 10.19
N ASP A 82 -17.32 -15.92 10.69
CA ASP A 82 -18.33 -16.57 9.87
C ASP A 82 -19.42 -15.56 9.45
N PHE A 83 -20.28 -15.97 8.49
CA PHE A 83 -21.34 -15.09 7.97
C PHE A 83 -22.32 -14.60 9.04
N GLN A 84 -22.51 -15.35 10.12
CA GLN A 84 -23.41 -15.03 11.22
C GLN A 84 -22.69 -14.33 12.40
N GLY A 85 -21.37 -14.20 12.35
CA GLY A 85 -20.56 -13.68 13.45
C GLY A 85 -20.55 -14.56 14.70
N SER A 86 -20.99 -15.83 14.57
CA SER A 86 -21.07 -16.78 15.69
C SER A 86 -19.73 -17.40 16.04
N MET A 87 -18.82 -17.44 15.10
CA MET A 87 -17.48 -18.02 15.25
C MET A 87 -16.44 -17.07 14.69
N SER A 88 -15.27 -16.98 15.37
CA SER A 88 -14.13 -16.19 14.91
C SER A 88 -12.83 -16.97 15.06
N LEU A 89 -11.94 -16.78 14.08
CA LEU A 89 -10.61 -17.36 14.05
C LEU A 89 -9.58 -16.23 14.04
N SER A 90 -8.65 -16.25 14.99
CA SER A 90 -7.56 -15.30 15.08
C SER A 90 -6.22 -16.01 15.06
N PHE A 91 -5.20 -15.35 14.53
CA PHE A 91 -3.83 -15.85 14.50
C PHE A 91 -2.95 -15.01 15.42
N ARG A 92 -2.15 -15.70 16.26
CA ARG A 92 -1.22 -15.07 17.18
C ARG A 92 0.08 -15.87 17.24
N ASP A 93 1.12 -15.27 17.78
CA ASP A 93 2.38 -15.92 18.14
C ASP A 93 2.94 -16.84 17.04
N HIS A 94 3.65 -16.27 16.12
CA HIS A 94 4.36 -17.04 15.11
C HIS A 94 5.74 -17.46 15.58
N ARG A 95 6.20 -18.63 15.15
CA ARG A 95 7.54 -19.15 15.38
C ARG A 95 8.06 -19.90 14.16
N PHE A 96 9.36 -19.81 13.96
CA PHE A 96 10.07 -20.60 12.96
C PHE A 96 10.84 -21.72 13.65
N GLU A 97 10.81 -22.91 13.06
CA GLU A 97 11.74 -23.96 13.42
C GLU A 97 13.03 -23.84 12.61
N PRO A 98 14.14 -24.45 13.05
CA PRO A 98 15.37 -24.45 12.28
C PRO A 98 15.17 -25.02 10.87
N PRO A 99 15.85 -24.49 9.85
CA PRO A 99 15.78 -25.03 8.50
C PRO A 99 16.33 -26.46 8.48
N LYS A 100 15.66 -27.32 7.72
CA LYS A 100 15.96 -28.75 7.64
C LYS A 100 17.29 -29.02 6.93
N TYR A 101 17.66 -28.18 5.97
CA TYR A 101 18.86 -28.33 5.17
C TYR A 101 19.70 -27.06 5.20
N SER A 102 21.01 -27.22 5.08
CA SER A 102 21.94 -26.10 4.96
C SER A 102 21.83 -25.44 3.56
N ILE A 103 22.35 -24.21 3.48
CA ILE A 103 22.39 -23.45 2.20
C ILE A 103 23.11 -24.24 1.10
N ALA A 104 24.22 -24.92 1.44
CA ALA A 104 25.00 -25.71 0.50
C ALA A 104 24.23 -26.94 0.00
N GLU A 105 23.59 -27.66 0.90
CA GLU A 105 22.75 -28.81 0.56
C GLU A 105 21.54 -28.44 -0.29
N CYS A 106 20.93 -27.27 -0.04
CA CYS A 106 19.81 -26.77 -0.83
C CYS A 106 20.23 -26.51 -2.28
N LYS A 107 21.43 -25.98 -2.50
CA LYS A 107 21.97 -25.76 -3.86
C LYS A 107 22.34 -27.07 -4.57
N GLU A 108 22.90 -28.03 -3.84
CA GLU A 108 23.32 -29.31 -4.40
C GLU A 108 22.13 -30.22 -4.77
N ARG A 109 21.06 -30.15 -3.96
CA ARG A 109 19.88 -31.03 -4.12
C ARG A 109 18.72 -30.35 -4.86
N ASP A 110 18.90 -29.17 -5.40
CA ASP A 110 17.87 -28.41 -6.09
C ASP A 110 16.58 -28.16 -5.25
N ILE A 111 16.75 -27.92 -3.93
CA ILE A 111 15.64 -27.64 -3.00
C ILE A 111 15.64 -26.19 -2.54
N THR A 112 14.52 -25.77 -1.98
CA THR A 112 14.36 -24.42 -1.44
C THR A 112 14.89 -24.34 0.00
N TYR A 113 15.68 -23.30 0.30
CA TYR A 113 16.11 -22.99 1.64
C TYR A 113 14.96 -22.34 2.42
N ALA A 114 14.30 -23.10 3.27
CA ALA A 114 13.10 -22.69 3.98
C ALA A 114 13.10 -23.22 5.44
N ALA A 115 12.30 -22.57 6.27
CA ALA A 115 12.03 -23.00 7.63
C ALA A 115 10.52 -23.22 7.83
N PRO A 116 10.11 -24.23 8.60
CA PRO A 116 8.73 -24.44 8.98
C PRO A 116 8.19 -23.26 9.80
N LEU A 117 7.06 -22.70 9.37
CA LEU A 117 6.33 -21.66 10.09
C LEU A 117 5.16 -22.26 10.86
N PHE A 118 5.14 -22.04 12.15
CA PHE A 118 4.04 -22.39 13.04
C PHE A 118 3.39 -21.13 13.60
N VAL A 119 2.07 -21.16 13.70
CA VAL A 119 1.26 -20.06 14.21
C VAL A 119 0.25 -20.59 15.19
N THR A 120 -0.04 -19.86 16.25
CA THR A 120 -1.11 -20.19 17.19
C THR A 120 -2.43 -19.70 16.63
N ALA A 121 -3.29 -20.64 16.26
CA ALA A 121 -4.66 -20.38 15.84
C ALA A 121 -5.58 -20.42 17.06
N GLU A 122 -6.33 -19.35 17.27
CA GLU A 122 -7.27 -19.18 18.36
C GLU A 122 -8.69 -19.11 17.80
N PHE A 123 -9.47 -20.14 18.06
CA PHE A 123 -10.85 -20.27 17.64
C PHE A 123 -11.78 -19.88 18.79
N THR A 124 -12.62 -18.89 18.56
CA THR A 124 -13.57 -18.38 19.55
C THR A 124 -14.99 -18.61 19.07
N ASN A 125 -15.80 -19.28 19.90
CA ASN A 125 -17.23 -19.37 19.70
C ASN A 125 -17.88 -18.19 20.44
N ASN A 126 -18.37 -17.20 19.70
CA ASN A 126 -18.96 -15.98 20.24
C ASN A 126 -20.30 -16.20 20.95
N VAL A 127 -20.97 -17.35 20.69
CA VAL A 127 -22.25 -17.71 21.29
C VAL A 127 -22.03 -18.34 22.68
N THR A 128 -21.07 -19.27 22.78
CA THR A 128 -20.80 -19.99 24.04
C THR A 128 -19.68 -19.37 24.88
N GLY A 129 -18.88 -18.48 24.28
CA GLY A 129 -17.68 -17.92 24.89
C GLY A 129 -16.52 -18.90 24.99
N GLU A 130 -16.59 -20.05 24.34
CA GLU A 130 -15.53 -21.06 24.36
C GLU A 130 -14.37 -20.63 23.45
N ILE A 131 -13.13 -20.69 24.00
CA ILE A 131 -11.92 -20.37 23.25
C ILE A 131 -11.06 -21.64 23.19
N LYS A 132 -10.69 -22.04 21.96
CA LYS A 132 -9.75 -23.15 21.70
C LYS A 132 -8.51 -22.58 21.00
N SER A 133 -7.34 -22.86 21.57
CA SER A 133 -6.05 -22.44 21.00
C SER A 133 -5.23 -23.67 20.62
N GLN A 134 -4.68 -23.66 19.41
CA GLN A 134 -3.85 -24.72 18.87
C GLN A 134 -2.75 -24.16 17.99
N THR A 135 -1.53 -24.68 18.15
CA THR A 135 -0.42 -24.38 17.23
C THR A 135 -0.58 -25.17 15.95
N VAL A 136 -0.61 -24.46 14.81
CA VAL A 136 -0.83 -25.01 13.48
C VAL A 136 0.40 -24.78 12.61
N PHE A 137 0.78 -25.78 11.83
CA PHE A 137 1.78 -25.65 10.78
C PHE A 137 1.19 -24.90 9.60
N MET A 138 1.75 -23.75 9.24
CA MET A 138 1.28 -22.93 8.12
C MET A 138 1.95 -23.28 6.79
N GLY A 139 3.17 -23.78 6.85
CA GLY A 139 3.96 -24.14 5.67
C GLY A 139 5.44 -23.86 5.85
N ASP A 140 6.21 -24.23 4.82
CA ASP A 140 7.64 -23.93 4.75
C ASP A 140 7.83 -22.52 4.17
N PHE A 141 8.42 -21.63 4.96
CA PHE A 141 8.65 -20.24 4.60
C PHE A 141 10.10 -20.05 4.11
N PRO A 142 10.31 -19.53 2.89
CA PRO A 142 11.65 -19.30 2.36
C PRO A 142 12.47 -18.36 3.25
N LEU A 143 13.70 -18.73 3.56
CA LEU A 143 14.62 -17.91 4.34
C LEU A 143 15.63 -17.19 3.45
N MET A 144 16.02 -15.99 3.89
CA MET A 144 17.07 -15.22 3.26
C MET A 144 18.45 -15.70 3.75
N THR A 145 19.40 -15.79 2.84
CA THR A 145 20.79 -16.07 3.16
C THR A 145 21.49 -14.83 3.73
N PRO A 146 22.64 -14.95 4.39
CA PRO A 146 23.41 -13.80 4.86
C PRO A 146 23.85 -12.81 3.75
N ARG A 147 23.77 -13.25 2.49
CA ARG A 147 24.05 -12.39 1.32
C ARG A 147 22.84 -11.61 0.80
N GLY A 148 21.69 -11.68 1.47
CA GLY A 148 20.46 -11.04 1.05
C GLY A 148 19.75 -11.71 -0.13
N THR A 149 20.03 -13.00 -0.37
CA THR A 149 19.48 -13.80 -1.47
C THR A 149 18.54 -14.89 -0.93
N PHE A 150 17.71 -15.45 -1.80
CA PHE A 150 16.90 -16.64 -1.53
C PHE A 150 17.37 -17.79 -2.41
N ILE A 151 17.28 -19.02 -1.88
CA ILE A 151 17.53 -20.21 -2.67
C ILE A 151 16.19 -20.90 -2.92
N ILE A 152 15.77 -20.89 -4.16
CA ILE A 152 14.52 -21.48 -4.62
C ILE A 152 14.84 -22.57 -5.65
N ASN A 153 14.51 -23.82 -5.33
CA ASN A 153 14.82 -24.97 -6.17
C ASN A 153 16.31 -24.99 -6.59
N GLY A 154 17.21 -24.81 -5.62
CA GLY A 154 18.65 -24.78 -5.83
C GLY A 154 19.21 -23.50 -6.44
N THR A 155 18.38 -22.68 -7.07
CA THR A 155 18.79 -21.45 -7.73
C THR A 155 18.80 -20.26 -6.76
N GLU A 156 19.90 -19.52 -6.74
CA GLU A 156 20.03 -18.30 -5.93
C GLU A 156 19.32 -17.13 -6.62
N ARG A 157 18.38 -16.49 -5.91
CA ARG A 157 17.54 -15.41 -6.42
C ARG A 157 17.57 -14.22 -5.48
N VAL A 158 17.38 -13.03 -6.03
CA VAL A 158 17.30 -11.76 -5.29
C VAL A 158 15.96 -11.10 -5.55
N VAL A 159 15.35 -10.55 -4.51
CA VAL A 159 14.19 -9.69 -4.66
C VAL A 159 14.67 -8.33 -5.16
N VAL A 160 14.25 -7.95 -6.37
CA VAL A 160 14.61 -6.66 -6.96
C VAL A 160 13.71 -5.57 -6.40
N SER A 161 14.31 -4.53 -5.82
CA SER A 161 13.58 -3.36 -5.35
C SER A 161 12.92 -2.65 -6.52
N GLN A 162 11.63 -2.33 -6.39
CA GLN A 162 10.87 -1.59 -7.39
C GLN A 162 10.56 -0.20 -6.87
N ILE A 163 10.79 0.81 -7.73
CA ILE A 163 10.38 2.17 -7.47
C ILE A 163 8.96 2.33 -7.99
N VAL A 164 8.03 2.62 -7.08
CA VAL A 164 6.64 2.86 -7.41
C VAL A 164 6.27 4.31 -7.10
N ARG A 165 5.27 4.83 -7.81
CA ARG A 165 4.72 6.14 -7.53
C ARG A 165 4.10 6.12 -6.13
N SER A 166 4.41 7.13 -5.30
CA SER A 166 3.84 7.21 -3.95
C SER A 166 2.33 7.40 -4.02
N PRO A 167 1.55 6.87 -3.04
CA PRO A 167 0.13 7.17 -2.98
C PRO A 167 -0.11 8.68 -2.85
N GLY A 168 -1.22 9.16 -3.40
CA GLY A 168 -1.59 10.57 -3.37
C GLY A 168 -2.41 11.00 -4.59
N VAL A 169 -2.57 12.30 -4.73
CA VAL A 169 -3.23 12.95 -5.88
C VAL A 169 -2.18 13.53 -6.82
N TYR A 170 -2.39 13.35 -8.11
CA TYR A 170 -1.53 13.82 -9.17
C TYR A 170 -2.35 14.49 -10.27
N PHE A 171 -1.90 15.66 -10.73
CA PHE A 171 -2.45 16.34 -11.87
C PHE A 171 -1.41 16.34 -12.99
N GLU A 172 -1.82 15.92 -14.18
CA GLU A 172 -0.94 15.78 -15.34
C GLU A 172 -1.65 16.30 -16.58
N LYS A 173 -0.88 16.81 -17.54
CA LYS A 173 -1.39 16.99 -18.90
C LYS A 173 -1.43 15.62 -19.59
N ALA A 174 -2.52 15.35 -20.31
CA ALA A 174 -2.61 14.12 -21.11
C ALA A 174 -1.55 14.14 -22.22
N ASP A 175 -1.14 12.95 -22.65
CA ASP A 175 -0.13 12.78 -23.71
C ASP A 175 -0.47 13.60 -24.96
N PRO A 176 0.46 14.42 -25.48
CA PRO A 176 0.25 15.24 -26.68
C PRO A 176 -0.11 14.39 -27.92
N ASP A 177 0.33 13.14 -28.00
CA ASP A 177 -0.02 12.23 -29.11
C ASP A 177 -1.50 11.84 -29.16
N LYS A 178 -2.23 12.02 -28.05
CA LYS A 178 -3.67 11.74 -27.95
C LYS A 178 -4.55 12.98 -28.06
N SER A 179 -3.98 14.19 -28.01
CA SER A 179 -4.70 15.45 -28.03
C SER A 179 -4.02 16.45 -28.97
N ALA A 180 -4.39 16.45 -30.24
CA ALA A 180 -3.73 17.27 -31.25
C ALA A 180 -3.94 18.80 -31.09
N ASP A 181 -4.96 19.30 -30.32
CA ASP A 181 -5.30 20.72 -30.31
C ASP A 181 -5.72 21.34 -28.95
N LYS A 182 -5.96 20.56 -27.91
CA LYS A 182 -6.32 21.08 -26.58
C LYS A 182 -5.55 20.35 -25.48
N ASP A 183 -4.98 21.13 -24.56
CA ASP A 183 -4.42 20.59 -23.32
C ASP A 183 -5.54 19.90 -22.52
N THR A 184 -5.53 18.58 -22.52
CA THR A 184 -6.42 17.76 -21.69
C THR A 184 -5.76 17.53 -20.34
N LEU A 185 -6.46 17.83 -19.27
CA LEU A 185 -5.97 17.63 -17.91
C LEU A 185 -6.48 16.31 -17.35
N VAL A 186 -5.62 15.62 -16.60
CA VAL A 186 -5.94 14.37 -15.93
C VAL A 186 -5.61 14.49 -14.46
N GLY A 187 -6.60 14.25 -13.60
CA GLY A 187 -6.41 14.12 -12.16
C GLY A 187 -6.45 12.65 -11.77
N LYS A 188 -5.46 12.18 -11.00
CA LYS A 188 -5.35 10.77 -10.59
C LYS A 188 -5.25 10.66 -9.09
N ILE A 189 -6.10 9.84 -8.49
CA ILE A 189 -5.95 9.37 -7.11
C ILE A 189 -5.33 7.98 -7.15
N ILE A 190 -4.13 7.87 -6.58
CA ILE A 190 -3.37 6.62 -6.50
C ILE A 190 -3.34 6.18 -5.04
N PRO A 191 -4.01 5.08 -4.67
CA PRO A 191 -3.95 4.53 -3.33
C PRO A 191 -2.65 3.73 -3.10
N SER A 192 -2.35 3.44 -1.85
CA SER A 192 -1.33 2.45 -1.48
C SER A 192 -1.81 1.03 -1.80
N ARG A 193 -3.09 0.76 -1.54
CA ARG A 193 -3.78 -0.50 -1.86
C ARG A 193 -5.17 -0.17 -2.40
N GLY A 194 -5.53 -0.76 -3.55
CA GLY A 194 -6.87 -0.63 -4.13
C GLY A 194 -6.88 -0.08 -5.56
N ALA A 195 -8.07 0.25 -6.02
CA ALA A 195 -8.32 0.71 -7.38
C ALA A 195 -7.92 2.17 -7.58
N TRP A 196 -7.27 2.47 -8.71
CA TRP A 196 -6.99 3.84 -9.10
C TRP A 196 -8.28 4.54 -9.54
N LEU A 197 -8.35 5.84 -9.25
CA LEU A 197 -9.43 6.70 -9.70
C LEU A 197 -8.82 7.83 -10.54
N GLU A 198 -9.20 7.89 -11.83
CA GLU A 198 -8.65 8.87 -12.75
C GLU A 198 -9.79 9.72 -13.30
N PHE A 199 -9.63 11.05 -13.25
CA PHE A 199 -10.54 12.04 -13.83
C PHE A 199 -9.88 12.64 -15.06
N GLU A 200 -10.59 12.68 -16.18
CA GLU A 200 -10.07 13.14 -17.47
C GLU A 200 -11.09 14.07 -18.12
N ILE A 201 -10.66 15.26 -18.51
CA ILE A 201 -11.45 16.16 -19.35
C ILE A 201 -11.15 15.79 -20.79
N ASP A 202 -12.15 15.48 -21.58
CA ASP A 202 -11.98 15.12 -22.98
C ASP A 202 -11.99 16.34 -23.93
N LYS A 203 -11.73 16.09 -25.23
CA LYS A 203 -11.72 17.13 -26.27
C LYS A 203 -13.06 17.85 -26.43
N LYS A 204 -14.15 17.29 -25.92
CA LYS A 204 -15.51 17.86 -25.96
C LYS A 204 -15.85 18.58 -24.65
N ASP A 205 -14.85 18.86 -23.83
CA ASP A 205 -14.98 19.47 -22.50
C ASP A 205 -15.87 18.66 -21.54
N MET A 206 -15.95 17.35 -21.73
CA MET A 206 -16.68 16.48 -20.81
C MET A 206 -15.75 15.84 -19.80
N VAL A 207 -16.18 15.82 -18.55
CA VAL A 207 -15.45 15.18 -17.46
C VAL A 207 -15.83 13.70 -17.37
N GLY A 208 -14.85 12.85 -17.51
CA GLY A 208 -15.01 11.42 -17.37
C GLY A 208 -14.15 10.83 -16.26
N VAL A 209 -14.60 9.71 -15.75
CA VAL A 209 -13.93 8.92 -14.70
C VAL A 209 -13.52 7.57 -15.26
N ARG A 210 -12.30 7.15 -14.95
CA ARG A 210 -11.83 5.79 -15.15
C ARG A 210 -11.60 5.13 -13.80
N ILE A 211 -12.25 4.02 -13.59
CA ILE A 211 -12.10 3.18 -12.40
C ILE A 211 -11.15 2.06 -12.77
N ASP A 212 -10.03 1.95 -12.04
CA ASP A 212 -9.01 0.91 -12.23
C ASP A 212 -8.57 0.76 -13.70
N ARG A 213 -8.32 1.90 -14.37
CA ARG A 213 -7.88 1.98 -15.79
C ARG A 213 -8.85 1.35 -16.81
N LYS A 214 -10.10 1.07 -16.39
CA LYS A 214 -11.13 0.53 -17.29
C LYS A 214 -11.77 1.60 -18.17
N ARG A 215 -12.93 1.29 -18.77
CA ARG A 215 -13.64 2.19 -19.67
C ARG A 215 -14.05 3.49 -18.98
N LYS A 216 -13.97 4.60 -19.70
CA LYS A 216 -14.38 5.92 -19.26
C LYS A 216 -15.89 5.98 -19.01
N ILE A 217 -16.28 6.58 -17.92
CA ILE A 217 -17.65 6.79 -17.46
C ILE A 217 -17.84 8.29 -17.24
N PRO A 218 -18.99 8.92 -17.57
CA PRO A 218 -19.23 10.31 -17.20
C PRO A 218 -19.10 10.48 -15.66
N VAL A 219 -18.49 11.59 -15.24
CA VAL A 219 -18.31 11.86 -13.80
C VAL A 219 -19.64 12.02 -13.09
N THR A 220 -20.66 12.56 -13.76
CA THR A 220 -22.01 12.72 -13.23
C THR A 220 -22.66 11.40 -12.86
N VAL A 221 -22.47 10.36 -13.69
CA VAL A 221 -22.91 8.99 -13.39
C VAL A 221 -22.18 8.46 -12.14
N PHE A 222 -20.89 8.74 -12.00
CA PHE A 222 -20.13 8.31 -10.82
C PHE A 222 -20.60 9.01 -9.55
N LEU A 223 -20.84 10.33 -9.59
CA LEU A 223 -21.36 11.09 -8.46
C LEU A 223 -22.78 10.64 -8.08
N LYS A 224 -23.66 10.41 -9.06
CA LYS A 224 -25.01 9.87 -8.79
C LYS A 224 -24.94 8.48 -8.14
N ALA A 225 -24.04 7.62 -8.58
CA ALA A 225 -23.84 6.30 -7.96
C ALA A 225 -23.36 6.41 -6.49
N LEU A 226 -22.63 7.47 -6.13
CA LEU A 226 -22.23 7.78 -4.75
C LEU A 226 -23.37 8.42 -3.93
N GLY A 227 -24.53 8.67 -4.51
CA GLY A 227 -25.70 9.20 -3.83
C GLY A 227 -25.97 10.69 -4.03
N TRP A 228 -25.23 11.37 -4.93
CA TRP A 228 -25.51 12.76 -5.26
C TRP A 228 -26.70 12.85 -6.20
N ASP A 229 -27.58 13.82 -5.96
CA ASP A 229 -28.62 14.17 -6.90
C ASP A 229 -28.16 15.24 -7.90
N GLU A 230 -28.95 15.45 -8.95
CA GLU A 230 -28.62 16.44 -9.98
C GLU A 230 -28.57 17.86 -9.41
N ALA A 231 -29.41 18.19 -8.44
CA ALA A 231 -29.44 19.50 -7.80
C ALA A 231 -28.15 19.77 -7.04
N GLN A 232 -27.68 18.81 -6.27
CA GLN A 232 -26.40 18.89 -5.55
C GLN A 232 -25.21 19.02 -6.53
N ILE A 233 -25.22 18.26 -7.64
CA ILE A 233 -24.17 18.38 -8.66
C ILE A 233 -24.17 19.79 -9.27
N ARG A 234 -25.35 20.35 -9.58
CA ARG A 234 -25.46 21.71 -10.11
C ARG A 234 -25.08 22.78 -9.10
N GLU A 235 -25.43 22.61 -7.84
CA GLU A 235 -25.08 23.55 -6.77
C GLU A 235 -23.57 23.63 -6.56
N ASN A 236 -22.88 22.48 -6.52
CA ASN A 236 -21.44 22.41 -6.22
C ASN A 236 -20.56 22.63 -7.46
N PHE A 237 -21.01 22.22 -8.64
CA PHE A 237 -20.18 22.22 -9.87
C PHE A 237 -20.82 22.97 -11.05
N GLY A 238 -21.96 23.64 -10.85
CA GLY A 238 -22.67 24.35 -11.93
C GLY A 238 -21.95 25.54 -12.54
N GLU A 239 -20.93 26.07 -11.88
CA GLU A 239 -20.03 27.10 -12.41
C GLU A 239 -19.10 26.59 -13.51
N TYR A 240 -18.92 25.27 -13.59
CA TYR A 240 -17.99 24.63 -14.52
C TYR A 240 -18.74 24.15 -15.78
N GLU A 241 -18.50 24.81 -16.93
CA GLU A 241 -19.09 24.45 -18.21
C GLU A 241 -18.92 22.95 -18.56
N SER A 242 -17.76 22.36 -18.25
CA SER A 242 -17.47 20.95 -18.51
C SER A 242 -18.34 20.00 -17.70
N MET A 243 -18.69 20.37 -16.48
CA MET A 243 -19.61 19.59 -15.65
C MET A 243 -21.05 19.70 -16.15
N VAL A 244 -21.48 20.90 -16.53
CA VAL A 244 -22.80 21.12 -17.10
C VAL A 244 -22.95 20.37 -18.44
N ALA A 245 -21.96 20.46 -19.32
CA ALA A 245 -21.95 19.71 -20.59
C ALA A 245 -21.95 18.18 -20.37
N THR A 246 -21.34 17.71 -19.31
CA THR A 246 -21.34 16.29 -18.94
C THR A 246 -22.72 15.88 -18.44
N LEU A 247 -23.35 16.71 -17.61
CA LEU A 247 -24.66 16.45 -17.03
C LEU A 247 -25.77 16.42 -18.09
N GLU A 248 -25.72 17.31 -19.10
CA GLU A 248 -26.67 17.32 -20.21
C GLU A 248 -26.64 16.06 -21.08
N LYS A 249 -25.51 15.38 -21.13
CA LYS A 249 -25.32 14.11 -21.86
C LYS A 249 -25.50 12.86 -21.00
N ASP A 250 -25.77 13.06 -19.73
CA ASP A 250 -26.00 11.96 -18.79
C ASP A 250 -27.44 11.43 -18.96
N HIS A 251 -27.54 10.14 -19.23
CA HIS A 251 -28.84 9.46 -19.42
C HIS A 251 -29.38 8.82 -18.16
N THR A 252 -28.61 8.85 -17.06
CA THR A 252 -29.01 8.28 -15.78
C THR A 252 -29.82 9.29 -14.98
N VAL A 253 -30.94 8.85 -14.42
CA VAL A 253 -31.83 9.70 -13.63
C VAL A 253 -31.68 9.41 -12.14
N THR A 254 -31.62 8.14 -11.79
CA THR A 254 -31.57 7.67 -10.40
C THR A 254 -30.19 7.13 -10.02
N GLN A 255 -29.95 7.03 -8.70
CA GLN A 255 -28.76 6.36 -8.18
C GLN A 255 -28.65 4.91 -8.67
N ASP A 256 -29.78 4.21 -8.73
CA ASP A 256 -29.82 2.82 -9.16
C ASP A 256 -29.42 2.66 -10.64
N ASP A 257 -29.89 3.57 -11.51
CA ASP A 257 -29.50 3.57 -12.90
C ASP A 257 -27.98 3.79 -13.07
N ALA A 258 -27.43 4.71 -12.29
CA ALA A 258 -26.01 5.02 -12.30
C ALA A 258 -25.15 3.83 -11.81
N LEU A 259 -25.56 3.18 -10.73
CA LEU A 259 -24.91 1.97 -10.20
C LEU A 259 -24.91 0.84 -11.23
N LEU A 260 -26.03 0.60 -11.89
CA LEU A 260 -26.17 -0.45 -12.90
C LEU A 260 -25.34 -0.13 -14.17
N ASP A 261 -25.26 1.14 -14.59
CA ASP A 261 -24.44 1.54 -15.73
C ASP A 261 -22.95 1.32 -15.46
N ILE A 262 -22.49 1.69 -14.26
CA ILE A 262 -21.10 1.45 -13.82
C ILE A 262 -20.82 -0.06 -13.78
N TYR A 263 -21.72 -0.86 -13.20
CA TYR A 263 -21.54 -2.30 -13.08
C TYR A 263 -21.40 -2.95 -14.47
N ARG A 264 -22.28 -2.62 -15.44
CA ARG A 264 -22.18 -3.14 -16.81
C ARG A 264 -20.84 -2.83 -17.48
N LYS A 265 -20.28 -1.64 -17.19
CA LYS A 265 -18.99 -1.21 -17.78
C LYS A 265 -17.80 -1.88 -17.11
N LEU A 266 -17.88 -2.16 -15.79
CA LEU A 266 -16.81 -2.81 -15.04
C LEU A 266 -16.80 -4.33 -15.18
N ARG A 267 -18.00 -4.95 -15.29
CA ARG A 267 -18.19 -6.41 -15.40
C ARG A 267 -19.11 -6.76 -16.59
N PRO A 268 -18.60 -6.64 -17.80
CA PRO A 268 -19.38 -7.01 -18.97
C PRO A 268 -19.64 -8.52 -18.97
N GLY A 269 -20.92 -8.91 -19.16
CA GLY A 269 -21.33 -10.31 -19.22
C GLY A 269 -21.99 -10.85 -17.95
N GLU A 270 -21.91 -10.12 -16.84
CA GLU A 270 -22.66 -10.49 -15.62
C GLU A 270 -24.03 -9.75 -15.59
N PRO A 271 -25.11 -10.38 -15.13
CA PRO A 271 -26.40 -9.71 -14.97
C PRO A 271 -26.27 -8.63 -13.87
N PRO A 272 -26.59 -7.36 -14.18
CA PRO A 272 -26.46 -6.28 -13.21
C PRO A 272 -27.64 -6.33 -12.23
N THR A 273 -27.31 -6.43 -10.92
CA THR A 273 -28.28 -6.23 -9.84
C THR A 273 -27.87 -5.04 -9.02
N ARG A 274 -28.83 -4.33 -8.41
CA ARG A 274 -28.55 -3.17 -7.56
C ARG A 274 -27.58 -3.49 -6.44
N GLU A 275 -27.85 -4.58 -5.73
CA GLU A 275 -27.04 -5.01 -4.58
C GLU A 275 -25.61 -5.35 -4.97
N ALA A 276 -25.42 -6.06 -6.09
CA ALA A 276 -24.08 -6.38 -6.59
C ALA A 276 -23.32 -5.13 -7.06
N ALA A 277 -24.01 -4.17 -7.67
CA ALA A 277 -23.42 -2.91 -8.11
C ALA A 277 -22.99 -2.03 -6.93
N GLN A 278 -23.85 -1.92 -5.90
CA GLN A 278 -23.53 -1.18 -4.68
C GLN A 278 -22.35 -1.83 -3.96
N THR A 279 -22.39 -3.14 -3.73
CA THR A 279 -21.29 -3.89 -3.10
C THR A 279 -19.98 -3.76 -3.87
N LEU A 280 -20.04 -3.68 -5.20
CA LEU A 280 -18.84 -3.49 -6.03
C LEU A 280 -18.18 -2.14 -5.74
N ILE A 281 -18.92 -1.04 -5.73
CA ILE A 281 -18.40 0.31 -5.47
C ILE A 281 -17.91 0.44 -4.02
N GLU A 282 -18.67 -0.06 -3.07
CA GLU A 282 -18.27 -0.09 -1.67
C GLU A 282 -16.94 -0.83 -1.47
N ASN A 283 -16.80 -1.99 -2.11
CA ASN A 283 -15.54 -2.75 -2.04
C ASN A 283 -14.36 -2.09 -2.75
N LEU A 284 -14.61 -1.25 -3.78
CA LEU A 284 -13.53 -0.59 -4.51
C LEU A 284 -12.90 0.57 -3.72
N TYR A 285 -13.71 1.35 -2.97
CA TYR A 285 -13.26 2.62 -2.40
C TYR A 285 -13.58 2.82 -0.91
N PHE A 286 -14.58 2.12 -0.37
CA PHE A 286 -15.10 2.35 0.98
C PHE A 286 -14.90 1.16 1.93
N ASN A 287 -14.25 0.10 1.47
CA ASN A 287 -13.93 -1.05 2.31
C ASN A 287 -12.45 -0.98 2.76
N ALA A 288 -12.21 -0.77 4.06
CA ALA A 288 -10.88 -0.66 4.63
C ALA A 288 -9.99 -1.89 4.40
N LYS A 289 -10.58 -3.08 4.20
CA LYS A 289 -9.81 -4.30 3.88
C LYS A 289 -9.31 -4.31 2.43
N ARG A 290 -9.90 -3.52 1.53
CA ARG A 290 -9.61 -3.53 0.09
C ARG A 290 -9.00 -2.25 -0.44
N TYR A 291 -9.24 -1.13 0.22
CA TYR A 291 -8.76 0.19 -0.18
C TYR A 291 -8.07 0.90 0.98
N ASP A 292 -6.88 1.42 0.74
CA ASP A 292 -6.16 2.22 1.70
C ASP A 292 -5.23 3.22 1.00
N LEU A 293 -5.35 4.48 1.38
CA LEU A 293 -4.45 5.56 0.94
C LEU A 293 -3.15 5.58 1.73
N ALA A 294 -3.10 4.92 2.88
CA ALA A 294 -2.08 5.04 3.91
C ALA A 294 -1.84 6.48 4.38
N LYS A 295 -1.12 6.67 5.47
CA LYS A 295 -0.83 7.99 6.05
C LYS A 295 -0.16 8.95 5.06
N VAL A 296 0.76 8.41 4.24
CA VAL A 296 1.50 9.20 3.24
C VAL A 296 0.57 9.67 2.12
N GLY A 297 -0.31 8.81 1.63
CA GLY A 297 -1.29 9.16 0.60
C GLY A 297 -2.26 10.22 1.11
N ARG A 298 -2.84 10.03 2.30
CA ARG A 298 -3.74 11.02 2.91
C ARG A 298 -3.05 12.36 3.13
N PHE A 299 -1.82 12.38 3.65
CA PHE A 299 -1.05 13.63 3.80
C PHE A 299 -0.86 14.36 2.46
N LYS A 300 -0.49 13.64 1.39
CA LYS A 300 -0.31 14.23 0.08
C LYS A 300 -1.61 14.75 -0.52
N ILE A 301 -2.71 14.02 -0.36
CA ILE A 301 -4.03 14.46 -0.80
C ILE A 301 -4.42 15.73 -0.07
N ASN A 302 -4.36 15.74 1.26
CA ASN A 302 -4.66 16.93 2.06
C ASN A 302 -3.85 18.14 1.61
N LYS A 303 -2.53 17.96 1.43
CA LYS A 303 -1.65 19.03 0.98
C LYS A 303 -2.00 19.54 -0.42
N THR A 304 -2.34 18.66 -1.34
CA THR A 304 -2.59 19.02 -2.74
C THR A 304 -3.98 19.61 -2.93
N LEU A 305 -5.00 19.06 -2.26
CA LEU A 305 -6.38 19.51 -2.36
C LEU A 305 -6.76 20.61 -1.36
N GLY A 306 -5.88 20.93 -0.40
CA GLY A 306 -6.16 21.92 0.64
C GLY A 306 -7.14 21.43 1.70
N THR A 307 -7.28 20.11 1.87
CA THR A 307 -8.12 19.49 2.90
C THR A 307 -7.30 19.23 4.16
N ASP A 308 -7.98 19.10 5.31
CA ASP A 308 -7.34 18.81 6.61
C ASP A 308 -8.01 17.61 7.29
N LEU A 309 -7.98 16.46 6.63
CA LEU A 309 -8.52 15.22 7.15
C LEU A 309 -7.50 14.48 8.01
N ASP A 310 -7.99 13.71 9.00
CA ASP A 310 -7.11 12.86 9.82
C ASP A 310 -6.31 11.91 8.94
N LEU A 311 -5.00 11.85 9.16
CA LEU A 311 -4.05 11.00 8.42
C LEU A 311 -4.37 9.49 8.53
N ARG A 312 -5.18 9.09 9.50
CA ARG A 312 -5.65 7.71 9.66
C ARG A 312 -6.81 7.35 8.74
N LYS A 313 -7.45 8.35 8.10
CA LYS A 313 -8.52 8.08 7.13
C LYS A 313 -7.94 7.56 5.82
N GLY A 314 -7.82 6.25 5.70
CA GLY A 314 -7.33 5.58 4.49
C GLY A 314 -8.33 5.48 3.35
N LEU A 315 -9.63 5.68 3.61
CA LEU A 315 -10.69 5.59 2.61
C LEU A 315 -10.94 6.94 1.93
N LEU A 316 -11.52 6.91 0.73
CA LEU A 316 -11.99 8.14 0.08
C LEU A 316 -13.12 8.76 0.89
N THR A 317 -13.20 10.09 0.84
CA THR A 317 -14.21 10.90 1.53
C THR A 317 -14.82 11.91 0.55
N ILE A 318 -15.93 12.52 0.96
CA ILE A 318 -16.59 13.55 0.15
C ILE A 318 -15.64 14.73 -0.12
N GLU A 319 -14.80 15.10 0.84
CA GLU A 319 -13.85 16.21 0.69
C GLU A 319 -12.78 15.94 -0.39
N ASP A 320 -12.56 14.68 -0.76
CA ASP A 320 -11.66 14.33 -1.87
C ASP A 320 -12.23 14.72 -3.25
N GLU A 321 -13.51 15.06 -3.35
CA GLU A 321 -14.15 15.63 -4.55
C GLU A 321 -13.50 16.93 -5.00
N ALA A 322 -12.83 17.66 -4.11
CA ALA A 322 -12.05 18.84 -4.41
C ALA A 322 -11.04 18.61 -5.56
N ILE A 323 -10.72 17.35 -5.90
CA ILE A 323 -9.93 16.99 -7.10
C ILE A 323 -10.59 17.52 -8.38
N LEU A 324 -11.93 17.53 -8.45
CA LEU A 324 -12.67 18.00 -9.62
C LEU A 324 -12.57 19.52 -9.82
N THR A 325 -12.47 20.26 -8.72
CA THR A 325 -12.34 21.73 -8.76
C THR A 325 -10.93 22.17 -9.03
N GLN A 326 -9.93 21.50 -8.48
CA GLN A 326 -8.51 21.84 -8.68
C GLN A 326 -7.97 21.44 -10.05
N GLN A 327 -8.59 20.47 -10.72
CA GLN A 327 -8.20 20.07 -12.07
C GLN A 327 -8.27 21.24 -13.09
N LYS A 328 -9.04 22.28 -12.82
CA LYS A 328 -9.17 23.47 -13.68
C LYS A 328 -8.17 24.59 -13.39
N SER A 329 -7.53 24.59 -12.24
CA SER A 329 -6.58 25.64 -11.84
C SER A 329 -5.15 25.41 -12.36
N LEU A 330 -4.93 24.38 -13.12
CA LEU A 330 -3.68 24.04 -13.83
C LEU A 330 -3.80 24.36 -15.32
#